data_8c1c2509394b787a87cc4dcf9942f19b
#
_entry.id   8c1c2509394b787a87cc4dcf9942f19b
#
_cell.length_a   1.000
_cell.length_b   1.000
_cell.length_c   1.000
_cell.angle_alpha   90.00
_cell.angle_beta   90.00
_cell.angle_gamma   90.00
#
_symmetry.space_group_name_H-M   'P 1'
#
loop_
_entity.id
_entity.type
_entity.pdbx_description
1 polymer ?
#
loop_
_entity_poly.entity_id
_entity_poly.type
_entity_poly.pdbx_seq_one_letter_code
_entity_poly.pdbx_strand_id
1 'polypeptide(L)'
;MLFRFPHSSWLPACRRLLLLLPALALAAGLSARSLVKADVQLANNAVLAMYQDEDANMWIGTYDGLHLYNGKNTFVFRMELDNEFSLCSNIVLEIAPAEKGYLWVATSLGINKFSLRERRVVESYMQYVDVENIASDSEGNTVLFSGEDFITCYRPGRAFFEDVYIPGVRAAEI
;
A
#
# COMPACT_ATOMS: atom_id res chain seq x y z
N MET A 1 -31.37 62.70 -46.69
CA MET A 1 -31.15 62.75 -45.26
C MET A 1 -30.33 61.52 -44.91
N LEU A 2 -28.96 61.68 -44.78
CA LEU A 2 -28.02 60.60 -44.64
C LEU A 2 -27.68 60.51 -43.15
N PHE A 3 -28.03 59.42 -42.46
CA PHE A 3 -27.60 59.11 -41.08
C PHE A 3 -26.23 58.53 -41.12
N ARG A 4 -25.25 59.22 -40.48
CA ARG A 4 -23.92 58.88 -40.34
C ARG A 4 -23.77 58.21 -38.93
N PHE A 5 -23.45 56.89 -38.87
CA PHE A 5 -23.16 56.20 -37.59
C PHE A 5 -21.75 56.55 -37.14
N PRO A 6 -21.52 56.83 -35.86
CA PRO A 6 -20.21 57.06 -35.34
C PRO A 6 -19.43 55.74 -35.21
N HIS A 7 -18.19 55.72 -35.68
CA HIS A 7 -17.26 54.63 -35.50
C HIS A 7 -16.96 54.44 -34.00
N SER A 8 -17.40 53.34 -33.44
CA SER A 8 -17.14 52.98 -32.07
C SER A 8 -15.70 52.49 -31.89
N SER A 9 -14.95 53.20 -31.06
CA SER A 9 -13.55 53.00 -30.67
C SER A 9 -13.36 51.88 -29.63
N TRP A 10 -14.15 50.80 -29.70
CA TRP A 10 -14.15 49.73 -28.68
C TRP A 10 -13.29 48.51 -29.02
N LEU A 11 -12.66 48.46 -30.17
CA LEU A 11 -11.89 47.31 -30.66
C LEU A 11 -10.52 47.06 -30.00
N PRO A 12 -9.79 48.02 -29.37
CA PRO A 12 -8.48 47.70 -28.80
C PRO A 12 -8.52 47.02 -27.41
N ALA A 13 -9.64 47.23 -26.65
CA ALA A 13 -9.72 46.65 -25.29
C ALA A 13 -10.00 45.12 -25.27
N CYS A 14 -10.88 44.64 -26.17
CA CYS A 14 -11.18 43.21 -26.28
C CYS A 14 -10.00 42.37 -26.78
N ARG A 15 -9.15 42.95 -27.68
CA ARG A 15 -7.99 42.25 -28.22
C ARG A 15 -6.90 42.03 -27.17
N ARG A 16 -6.77 42.91 -26.17
CA ARG A 16 -5.83 42.76 -25.07
C ARG A 16 -6.28 41.75 -24.01
N LEU A 17 -7.61 41.64 -23.82
CA LEU A 17 -8.19 40.68 -22.89
C LEU A 17 -8.11 39.25 -23.44
N LEU A 18 -8.23 39.08 -24.77
CA LEU A 18 -8.14 37.74 -25.40
C LEU A 18 -6.71 37.14 -25.37
N LEU A 19 -5.67 37.97 -25.27
CA LEU A 19 -4.29 37.54 -25.24
C LEU A 19 -3.83 37.16 -23.82
N LEU A 20 -4.58 37.57 -22.78
CA LEU A 20 -4.24 37.23 -21.37
C LEU A 20 -4.81 35.85 -20.92
N LEU A 21 -5.86 35.38 -21.58
CA LEU A 21 -6.49 34.09 -21.28
C LEU A 21 -5.57 32.88 -21.52
N PRO A 22 -4.80 32.77 -22.63
CA PRO A 22 -3.91 31.63 -22.82
C PRO A 22 -2.68 31.67 -21.92
N ALA A 23 -2.22 32.86 -21.50
CA ALA A 23 -1.08 32.99 -20.57
C ALA A 23 -1.43 32.53 -19.15
N LEU A 24 -2.68 32.76 -18.71
CA LEU A 24 -3.18 32.28 -17.41
C LEU A 24 -3.44 30.78 -17.41
N ALA A 25 -3.88 30.20 -18.53
CA ALA A 25 -4.07 28.75 -18.68
C ALA A 25 -2.75 27.97 -18.74
N LEU A 26 -1.68 28.59 -19.25
CA LEU A 26 -0.33 27.97 -19.27
C LEU A 26 0.34 27.97 -17.90
N ALA A 27 0.02 28.92 -17.03
CA ALA A 27 0.58 29.01 -15.67
C ALA A 27 -0.04 28.00 -14.70
N ALA A 28 -1.24 27.48 -14.97
CA ALA A 28 -1.92 26.50 -14.13
C ALA A 28 -1.51 25.04 -14.37
N GLY A 29 -0.70 24.76 -15.38
CA GLY A 29 -0.39 23.40 -15.86
C GLY A 29 0.98 22.84 -15.52
N LEU A 30 1.88 23.62 -14.96
CA LEU A 30 3.25 23.17 -14.62
C LEU A 30 3.40 22.95 -13.11
N SER A 31 2.60 22.02 -12.57
CA SER A 31 3.01 21.35 -11.35
C SER A 31 4.12 20.36 -11.73
N ALA A 32 5.35 20.82 -11.78
CA ALA A 32 6.50 19.94 -11.89
C ALA A 32 6.52 19.08 -10.62
N ARG A 33 6.00 17.85 -10.72
CA ARG A 33 6.26 16.83 -9.70
C ARG A 33 7.76 16.60 -9.72
N SER A 34 8.49 17.22 -8.82
CA SER A 34 9.88 16.86 -8.61
C SER A 34 9.90 15.41 -8.15
N LEU A 35 10.48 14.55 -8.96
CA LEU A 35 10.81 13.19 -8.54
C LEU A 35 11.90 13.32 -7.47
N VAL A 36 11.47 13.31 -6.21
CA VAL A 36 12.40 13.21 -5.09
C VAL A 36 12.90 11.76 -5.09
N LYS A 37 14.19 11.57 -5.35
CA LYS A 37 14.82 10.26 -5.18
C LYS A 37 14.81 9.95 -3.69
N ALA A 38 13.96 9.00 -3.28
CA ALA A 38 14.01 8.47 -1.94
C ALA A 38 15.25 7.57 -1.80
N ASP A 39 16.08 7.84 -0.81
CA ASP A 39 17.21 6.98 -0.47
C ASP A 39 16.73 5.93 0.55
N VAL A 40 16.06 4.89 0.03
CA VAL A 40 15.56 3.78 0.83
C VAL A 40 16.66 2.74 0.92
N GLN A 41 17.22 2.56 2.11
CA GLN A 41 18.21 1.51 2.38
C GLN A 41 17.50 0.24 2.82
N LEU A 42 17.42 -0.73 1.92
CA LEU A 42 16.89 -2.06 2.20
C LEU A 42 18.02 -3.02 2.61
N ALA A 43 17.74 -3.91 3.56
CA ALA A 43 18.65 -4.97 3.93
C ALA A 43 18.81 -6.02 2.81
N ASN A 44 17.79 -6.16 1.97
CA ASN A 44 17.81 -6.99 0.76
C ASN A 44 17.08 -6.26 -0.37
N ASN A 45 17.65 -6.26 -1.57
CA ASN A 45 17.09 -5.57 -2.75
C ASN A 45 15.99 -6.37 -3.47
N ALA A 46 15.77 -7.63 -3.13
CA ALA A 46 14.68 -8.43 -3.66
C ALA A 46 13.39 -8.09 -2.90
N VAL A 47 12.64 -7.15 -3.43
CA VAL A 47 11.32 -6.74 -2.90
C VAL A 47 10.27 -7.72 -3.39
N LEU A 48 9.53 -8.32 -2.47
CA LEU A 48 8.45 -9.27 -2.74
C LEU A 48 7.07 -8.63 -2.58
N ALA A 49 6.90 -7.76 -1.57
CA ALA A 49 5.64 -7.10 -1.28
C ALA A 49 5.85 -5.64 -0.90
N MET A 50 4.82 -4.81 -1.16
CA MET A 50 4.79 -3.40 -0.73
C MET A 50 3.38 -3.00 -0.34
N TYR A 51 3.26 -2.26 0.76
CA TYR A 51 2.01 -1.69 1.24
C TYR A 51 2.24 -0.28 1.76
N GLN A 52 1.34 0.66 1.45
CA GLN A 52 1.35 2.00 2.02
C GLN A 52 0.24 2.13 3.06
N ASP A 53 0.59 2.48 4.29
CA ASP A 53 -0.37 2.70 5.36
C ASP A 53 -1.05 4.09 5.29
N GLU A 54 -2.03 4.32 6.16
CA GLU A 54 -2.80 5.58 6.23
C GLU A 54 -1.93 6.79 6.57
N ASP A 55 -0.80 6.59 7.24
CA ASP A 55 0.19 7.64 7.59
C ASP A 55 1.22 7.87 6.47
N ALA A 56 0.99 7.30 5.28
CA ALA A 56 1.87 7.34 4.12
C ALA A 56 3.26 6.70 4.33
N ASN A 57 3.41 5.86 5.34
CA ASN A 57 4.60 5.03 5.47
C ASN A 57 4.57 3.89 4.45
N MET A 58 5.73 3.50 3.93
CA MET A 58 5.88 2.34 3.04
C MET A 58 6.39 1.15 3.82
N TRP A 59 5.62 0.09 3.80
CA TRP A 59 5.99 -1.22 4.30
C TRP A 59 6.49 -2.06 3.15
N ILE A 60 7.67 -2.66 3.28
CA ILE A 60 8.36 -3.35 2.19
C ILE A 60 8.82 -4.71 2.68
N GLY A 61 8.29 -5.75 2.08
CA GLY A 61 8.67 -7.15 2.32
C GLY A 61 9.82 -7.56 1.42
N THR A 62 10.82 -8.20 1.99
CA THR A 62 11.99 -8.70 1.27
C THR A 62 12.37 -10.11 1.72
N TYR A 63 13.44 -10.68 1.15
CA TYR A 63 14.04 -11.91 1.66
C TYR A 63 14.77 -11.74 2.99
N ASP A 64 14.94 -10.51 3.50
CA ASP A 64 15.66 -10.23 4.74
C ASP A 64 14.87 -9.28 5.67
N GLY A 65 13.60 -9.57 5.84
CA GLY A 65 12.71 -8.92 6.80
C GLY A 65 11.69 -7.97 6.22
N LEU A 66 10.88 -7.43 7.12
CA LEU A 66 9.90 -6.38 6.89
C LEU A 66 10.56 -5.03 7.14
N HIS A 67 10.47 -4.13 6.17
CA HIS A 67 11.01 -2.78 6.27
C HIS A 67 9.89 -1.77 6.39
N LEU A 68 10.08 -0.76 7.24
CA LEU A 68 9.24 0.42 7.34
C LEU A 68 10.05 1.64 6.91
N TYR A 69 9.64 2.28 5.83
CA TYR A 69 10.17 3.57 5.39
C TYR A 69 9.14 4.69 5.64
N ASN A 70 9.50 5.68 6.45
CA ASN A 70 8.63 6.79 6.85
C ASN A 70 8.92 8.10 6.12
N GLY A 71 9.53 8.03 4.93
CA GLY A 71 9.94 9.21 4.16
C GLY A 71 11.33 9.74 4.54
N LYS A 72 11.90 9.31 5.68
CA LYS A 72 13.22 9.76 6.17
C LYS A 72 14.12 8.61 6.60
N ASN A 73 13.59 7.69 7.38
CA ASN A 73 14.34 6.57 7.97
C ASN A 73 13.74 5.24 7.52
N THR A 74 14.58 4.22 7.45
CA THR A 74 14.18 2.83 7.25
C THR A 74 14.43 2.05 8.54
N PHE A 75 13.40 1.34 9.01
CA PHE A 75 13.47 0.40 10.12
C PHE A 75 13.32 -1.02 9.56
N VAL A 76 13.97 -1.99 10.18
CA VAL A 76 13.93 -3.39 9.73
C VAL A 76 13.48 -4.27 10.88
N PHE A 77 12.49 -5.13 10.60
CA PHE A 77 11.96 -6.13 11.53
C PHE A 77 12.30 -7.51 10.98
N ARG A 78 12.82 -8.38 11.82
CA ARG A 78 13.29 -9.72 11.47
C ARG A 78 12.78 -10.76 12.45
N MET A 79 12.93 -12.01 12.06
CA MET A 79 12.81 -13.13 12.98
C MET A 79 13.98 -13.07 13.99
N GLU A 80 13.66 -13.24 15.26
CA GLU A 80 14.62 -13.35 16.35
C GLU A 80 14.32 -14.62 17.13
N LEU A 81 15.36 -15.44 17.39
CA LEU A 81 15.20 -16.64 18.21
C LEU A 81 14.74 -16.26 19.61
N ASP A 82 13.82 -17.03 20.15
CA ASP A 82 13.26 -16.85 21.51
C ASP A 82 12.50 -15.54 21.73
N ASN A 83 12.11 -14.84 20.65
CA ASN A 83 11.27 -13.65 20.70
C ASN A 83 9.94 -13.90 20.00
N GLU A 84 8.88 -14.18 20.76
CA GLU A 84 7.51 -14.40 20.25
C GLU A 84 6.89 -13.17 19.56
N PHE A 85 7.46 -11.97 19.78
CA PHE A 85 7.01 -10.72 19.16
C PHE A 85 7.76 -10.39 17.86
N SER A 86 8.58 -11.29 17.37
CA SER A 86 9.30 -11.18 16.11
C SER A 86 8.57 -11.91 14.97
N LEU A 87 9.01 -11.69 13.73
CA LEU A 87 8.44 -12.40 12.56
C LEU A 87 8.70 -13.91 12.66
N CYS A 88 7.80 -14.72 12.08
CA CYS A 88 8.00 -16.17 11.94
C CYS A 88 9.16 -16.52 11.01
N SER A 89 9.44 -15.68 10.01
CA SER A 89 10.54 -15.83 9.06
C SER A 89 11.01 -14.47 8.54
N ASN A 90 12.25 -14.39 8.06
CA ASN A 90 12.77 -13.20 7.38
C ASN A 90 12.27 -13.06 5.94
N ILE A 91 11.75 -14.12 5.33
CA ILE A 91 11.22 -14.07 3.97
C ILE A 91 9.78 -13.58 4.06
N VAL A 92 9.57 -12.30 3.75
CA VAL A 92 8.24 -11.66 3.76
C VAL A 92 7.67 -11.71 2.37
N LEU A 93 6.61 -12.52 2.18
CA LEU A 93 6.01 -12.82 0.89
C LEU A 93 4.91 -11.83 0.52
N GLU A 94 4.06 -11.44 1.50
CA GLU A 94 2.91 -10.56 1.26
C GLU A 94 2.66 -9.65 2.46
N ILE A 95 2.07 -8.47 2.21
CA ILE A 95 1.67 -7.51 3.24
C ILE A 95 0.27 -7.01 2.89
N ALA A 96 -0.68 -7.20 3.80
CA ALA A 96 -2.05 -6.74 3.62
C ALA A 96 -2.55 -5.96 4.86
N PRO A 97 -3.52 -5.05 4.69
CA PRO A 97 -4.16 -4.42 5.83
C PRO A 97 -4.92 -5.47 6.65
N ALA A 98 -4.87 -5.33 7.97
CA ALA A 98 -5.74 -6.03 8.91
C ALA A 98 -6.78 -5.03 9.45
N GLU A 99 -7.37 -5.32 10.61
CA GLU A 99 -8.17 -4.33 11.29
C GLU A 99 -7.34 -3.08 11.65
N LYS A 100 -8.02 -1.98 11.94
CA LYS A 100 -7.38 -0.68 12.16
C LYS A 100 -6.20 -0.73 13.14
N GLY A 101 -5.04 -0.31 12.66
CA GLY A 101 -3.80 -0.26 13.44
C GLY A 101 -2.93 -1.52 13.34
N TYR A 102 -3.32 -2.48 12.48
CA TYR A 102 -2.57 -3.72 12.27
C TYR A 102 -2.35 -4.01 10.79
N LEU A 103 -1.31 -4.81 10.52
CA LEU A 103 -1.04 -5.42 9.21
C LEU A 103 -0.98 -6.94 9.36
N TRP A 104 -1.40 -7.62 8.32
CA TRP A 104 -1.03 -8.99 8.06
C TRP A 104 0.30 -9.02 7.33
N VAL A 105 1.22 -9.81 7.84
CA VAL A 105 2.54 -10.03 7.24
C VAL A 105 2.72 -11.53 7.03
N ALA A 106 2.52 -11.97 5.79
CA ALA A 106 2.78 -13.34 5.40
C ALA A 106 4.27 -13.54 5.19
N THR A 107 4.77 -14.64 5.73
CA THR A 107 6.15 -15.07 5.60
C THR A 107 6.21 -16.51 5.09
N SER A 108 7.38 -16.98 4.71
CA SER A 108 7.56 -18.37 4.28
C SER A 108 7.31 -19.43 5.37
N LEU A 109 7.09 -19.03 6.62
CA LEU A 109 6.85 -19.94 7.73
C LEU A 109 5.58 -19.60 8.52
N GLY A 110 4.66 -18.81 7.96
CA GLY A 110 3.40 -18.49 8.58
C GLY A 110 3.01 -17.02 8.46
N ILE A 111 1.88 -16.65 9.05
CA ILE A 111 1.35 -15.30 9.02
C ILE A 111 1.45 -14.64 10.39
N ASN A 112 1.81 -13.37 10.38
CA ASN A 112 1.97 -12.55 11.57
C ASN A 112 0.98 -11.39 11.54
N LYS A 113 0.34 -11.11 12.66
CA LYS A 113 -0.37 -9.88 12.91
C LYS A 113 0.58 -8.87 13.52
N PHE A 114 0.85 -7.80 12.79
CA PHE A 114 1.84 -6.80 13.16
C PHE A 114 1.15 -5.52 13.63
N SER A 115 1.50 -5.03 14.82
CA SER A 115 0.99 -3.76 15.35
C SER A 115 1.78 -2.58 14.80
N LEU A 116 1.09 -1.67 14.11
CA LEU A 116 1.66 -0.41 13.60
C LEU A 116 2.14 0.50 14.74
N ARG A 117 1.39 0.51 15.85
CA ARG A 117 1.69 1.34 17.03
C ARG A 117 2.89 0.81 17.80
N GLU A 118 2.89 -0.50 18.10
CA GLU A 118 3.94 -1.13 18.91
C GLU A 118 5.16 -1.50 18.09
N ARG A 119 5.02 -1.52 16.74
CA ARG A 119 6.05 -1.90 15.78
C ARG A 119 6.64 -3.28 16.06
N ARG A 120 5.77 -4.24 16.35
CA ARG A 120 6.12 -5.63 16.61
C ARG A 120 4.98 -6.57 16.24
N VAL A 121 5.29 -7.83 16.12
CA VAL A 121 4.30 -8.89 16.01
C VAL A 121 3.53 -8.96 17.33
N VAL A 122 2.21 -9.11 17.28
CA VAL A 122 1.34 -9.30 18.45
C VAL A 122 0.75 -10.69 18.48
N GLU A 123 0.54 -11.29 17.31
CA GLU A 123 0.03 -12.65 17.17
C GLU A 123 0.66 -13.30 15.94
N SER A 124 0.89 -14.61 16.02
CA SER A 124 1.39 -15.43 14.92
C SER A 124 0.48 -16.62 14.72
N TYR A 125 0.10 -16.85 13.47
CA TYR A 125 -0.82 -17.90 13.08
C TYR A 125 -0.20 -18.78 11.98
N MET A 126 -0.72 -19.99 11.83
CA MET A 126 -0.32 -20.89 10.76
C MET A 126 1.20 -21.02 10.65
N GLN A 127 1.88 -21.12 11.81
CA GLN A 127 3.33 -21.30 11.84
C GLN A 127 3.72 -22.56 11.05
N TYR A 128 4.79 -22.44 10.28
CA TYR A 128 5.30 -23.48 9.38
C TYR A 128 4.43 -23.78 8.15
N VAL A 129 3.48 -22.90 7.84
CA VAL A 129 2.68 -22.96 6.61
C VAL A 129 3.10 -21.81 5.70
N ASP A 130 3.37 -22.14 4.44
CA ASP A 130 3.64 -21.14 3.41
C ASP A 130 2.34 -20.49 2.98
N VAL A 131 2.24 -19.16 3.11
CA VAL A 131 1.07 -18.38 2.70
C VAL A 131 1.36 -17.73 1.37
N GLU A 132 0.66 -18.16 0.33
CA GLU A 132 0.89 -17.73 -1.04
C GLU A 132 0.28 -16.36 -1.35
N ASN A 133 -0.88 -16.06 -0.76
CA ASN A 133 -1.60 -14.82 -1.00
C ASN A 133 -2.48 -14.41 0.19
N ILE A 134 -2.71 -13.11 0.35
CA ILE A 134 -3.61 -12.52 1.34
C ILE A 134 -4.50 -11.48 0.67
N ALA A 135 -5.79 -11.52 0.95
CA ALA A 135 -6.74 -10.47 0.60
C ALA A 135 -7.57 -10.07 1.81
N SER A 136 -7.75 -8.77 2.02
CA SER A 136 -8.56 -8.23 3.11
C SER A 136 -9.57 -7.22 2.59
N ASP A 137 -10.76 -7.19 3.19
CA ASP A 137 -11.76 -6.17 2.93
C ASP A 137 -11.61 -4.96 3.88
N SER A 138 -12.45 -3.94 3.68
CA SER A 138 -12.45 -2.73 4.51
C SER A 138 -12.94 -2.95 5.95
N GLU A 139 -13.52 -4.10 6.25
CA GLU A 139 -13.99 -4.49 7.58
C GLU A 139 -12.93 -5.30 8.34
N GLY A 140 -11.82 -5.64 7.68
CA GLY A 140 -10.73 -6.46 8.21
C GLY A 140 -10.98 -7.96 8.13
N ASN A 141 -12.04 -8.42 7.41
CA ASN A 141 -12.15 -9.81 7.06
C ASN A 141 -11.03 -10.16 6.10
N THR A 142 -10.33 -11.24 6.36
CA THR A 142 -9.13 -11.61 5.62
C THR A 142 -9.25 -13.03 5.11
N VAL A 143 -8.85 -13.23 3.88
CA VAL A 143 -8.77 -14.54 3.22
C VAL A 143 -7.31 -14.83 2.92
N LEU A 144 -6.87 -16.02 3.27
CA LEU A 144 -5.52 -16.54 3.05
C LEU A 144 -5.56 -17.71 2.11
N PHE A 145 -4.56 -17.79 1.26
CA PHE A 145 -4.31 -18.93 0.39
C PHE A 145 -2.98 -19.56 0.81
N SER A 146 -3.03 -20.80 1.23
CA SER A 146 -1.86 -21.55 1.71
C SER A 146 -1.71 -22.92 1.05
N GLY A 147 -2.30 -23.11 -0.14
CA GLY A 147 -2.22 -24.36 -0.88
C GLY A 147 -3.41 -24.59 -1.81
N GLU A 148 -3.44 -25.77 -2.42
CA GLU A 148 -4.53 -26.17 -3.29
C GLU A 148 -5.78 -26.53 -2.48
N ASP A 149 -6.95 -26.10 -2.95
CA ASP A 149 -8.29 -26.48 -2.44
C ASP A 149 -8.71 -25.90 -1.07
N PHE A 150 -7.89 -25.12 -0.38
CA PHE A 150 -8.26 -24.53 0.90
C PHE A 150 -8.10 -23.01 0.91
N ILE A 151 -9.10 -22.34 1.44
CA ILE A 151 -9.09 -20.93 1.78
C ILE A 151 -9.26 -20.83 3.27
N THR A 152 -8.34 -20.12 3.92
CA THR A 152 -8.42 -19.86 5.34
C THR A 152 -8.98 -18.46 5.57
N CYS A 153 -10.05 -18.34 6.32
CA CYS A 153 -10.73 -17.06 6.57
C CYS A 153 -10.51 -16.59 8.01
N TYR A 154 -10.17 -15.32 8.15
CA TYR A 154 -10.14 -14.60 9.42
C TYR A 154 -11.25 -13.56 9.44
N ARG A 155 -11.94 -13.45 10.59
CA ARG A 155 -12.92 -12.40 10.86
C ARG A 155 -12.57 -11.66 12.14
N PRO A 156 -12.55 -10.31 12.14
CA PRO A 156 -12.34 -9.54 13.37
C PRO A 156 -13.30 -9.95 14.48
N GLY A 157 -12.77 -10.10 15.70
CA GLY A 157 -13.56 -10.55 16.85
C GLY A 157 -13.69 -12.07 17.01
N ARG A 158 -13.20 -12.86 16.05
CA ARG A 158 -12.94 -14.29 16.24
C ARG A 158 -11.43 -14.49 16.32
N ALA A 159 -10.96 -15.09 17.39
CA ALA A 159 -9.53 -15.28 17.66
C ALA A 159 -8.89 -16.44 16.89
N PHE A 160 -9.48 -16.88 15.78
CA PHE A 160 -8.99 -18.01 15.01
C PHE A 160 -9.33 -17.89 13.52
N PHE A 161 -8.55 -18.58 12.71
CA PHE A 161 -8.80 -18.78 11.30
C PHE A 161 -9.68 -20.00 11.09
N GLU A 162 -10.62 -19.90 10.15
CA GLU A 162 -11.50 -20.99 9.74
C GLU A 162 -11.11 -21.45 8.33
N ASP A 163 -10.83 -22.75 8.17
CA ASP A 163 -10.55 -23.31 6.86
C ASP A 163 -11.85 -23.58 6.11
N VAL A 164 -11.92 -23.11 4.86
CA VAL A 164 -13.04 -23.36 3.95
C VAL A 164 -12.52 -24.17 2.78
N TYR A 165 -13.03 -25.38 2.61
CA TYR A 165 -12.70 -26.21 1.46
C TYR A 165 -13.49 -25.76 0.24
N ILE A 166 -12.81 -25.35 -0.82
CA ILE A 166 -13.40 -24.97 -2.12
C ILE A 166 -12.71 -25.78 -3.21
N PRO A 167 -13.33 -26.89 -3.67
CA PRO A 167 -12.71 -27.77 -4.64
C PRO A 167 -12.43 -27.04 -5.97
N GLY A 168 -11.22 -27.15 -6.47
CA GLY A 168 -10.78 -26.63 -7.78
C GLY A 168 -10.38 -25.15 -7.79
N VAL A 169 -10.30 -24.47 -6.65
CA VAL A 169 -9.73 -23.11 -6.56
C VAL A 169 -8.22 -23.19 -6.39
N ARG A 170 -7.50 -22.50 -7.29
CA ARG A 170 -6.05 -22.31 -7.17
C ARG A 170 -5.75 -20.84 -6.89
N ALA A 171 -4.74 -20.55 -6.09
CA ALA A 171 -4.32 -19.20 -5.72
C ALA A 171 -4.08 -18.25 -6.92
N ALA A 172 -3.78 -18.79 -8.10
CA ALA A 172 -3.55 -18.04 -9.34
C ALA A 172 -4.83 -17.57 -10.06
N GLU A 173 -6.02 -17.93 -9.58
CA GLU A 173 -7.31 -17.67 -10.25
C GLU A 173 -8.19 -16.64 -9.53
N ILE A 174 -7.64 -15.95 -8.51
CA ILE A 174 -8.38 -14.96 -7.70
C ILE A 174 -7.76 -13.58 -7.77
#